data_048883be5b9df20fd874a47efae6b2f1
#
_entry.id   048883be5b9df20fd874a47efae6b2f1
#
_cell.length_a   1.000
_cell.length_b   1.000
_cell.length_c   1.000
_cell.angle_alpha   90.00
_cell.angle_beta   90.00
_cell.angle_gamma   90.00
#
_symmetry.space_group_name_H-M   'P 1'
#
loop_
_entity.id
_entity.type
_entity.pdbx_description
1 polymer ?
#
loop_
_entity_poly.entity_id
_entity_poly.type
_entity_poly.pdbx_seq_one_letter_code
_entity_poly.pdbx_strand_id
1 'polypeptide(L)'
;MKLEEIVKILTEQNKTVSTMESCTGGALANAITDIPRASEILKFSAVTYSNEFKIKMGVPKDIIDTYSVYSIETAIEMSKKISEFTNSNYGIGITGKLNRVDPHNLSGDNNTVYFSIYNLSLIHI
;
A
#
# COMPACT_ATOMS: atom_id res chain seq x y z
N MET A 1 15.10 1.17 -12.58
CA MET A 1 14.58 -0.20 -12.80
C MET A 1 13.13 -0.12 -13.24
N LYS A 2 12.76 -0.82 -14.30
CA LYS A 2 11.39 -0.83 -14.80
C LYS A 2 10.54 -1.82 -14.01
N LEU A 3 9.24 -1.57 -13.98
CA LEU A 3 8.30 -2.43 -13.24
C LEU A 3 8.31 -3.87 -13.75
N GLU A 4 8.48 -4.06 -15.06
CA GLU A 4 8.60 -5.39 -15.67
C GLU A 4 9.78 -6.17 -15.09
N GLU A 5 10.89 -5.51 -14.81
CA GLU A 5 12.06 -6.14 -14.21
C GLU A 5 11.78 -6.58 -12.78
N ILE A 6 11.04 -5.77 -12.04
CA ILE A 6 10.64 -6.10 -10.65
C ILE A 6 9.74 -7.33 -10.66
N VAL A 7 8.74 -7.37 -11.53
CA VAL A 7 7.84 -8.52 -11.66
C VAL A 7 8.63 -9.78 -12.00
N LYS A 8 9.60 -9.67 -12.92
CA LYS A 8 10.45 -10.80 -13.30
C LYS A 8 11.25 -11.30 -12.11
N ILE A 9 11.87 -10.40 -11.35
CA ILE A 9 12.69 -10.77 -10.18
C ILE A 9 11.82 -11.48 -9.13
N LEU A 10 10.63 -10.94 -8.84
CA LEU A 10 9.72 -11.56 -7.88
C LEU A 10 9.25 -12.94 -8.34
N THR A 11 8.97 -13.08 -9.63
CA THR A 11 8.60 -14.37 -10.22
C THR A 11 9.74 -15.38 -10.04
N GLU A 12 10.96 -14.99 -10.37
CA GLU A 12 12.13 -15.86 -10.26
C GLU A 12 12.43 -16.27 -8.82
N GLN A 13 12.20 -15.35 -7.88
CA GLN A 13 12.41 -15.60 -6.46
C GLN A 13 11.21 -16.28 -5.79
N ASN A 14 10.13 -16.48 -6.51
CA ASN A 14 8.89 -17.08 -5.99
C ASN A 14 8.31 -16.26 -4.83
N LYS A 15 8.35 -14.94 -4.95
CA LYS A 15 7.87 -14.01 -3.92
C LYS A 15 6.65 -13.24 -4.40
N THR A 16 5.78 -12.90 -3.45
CA THR A 16 4.51 -12.24 -3.73
C THR A 16 4.45 -10.85 -3.12
N VAL A 17 3.57 -10.03 -3.67
CA VAL A 17 3.31 -8.67 -3.21
C VAL A 17 1.81 -8.44 -3.11
N SER A 18 1.40 -7.63 -2.16
CA SER A 18 0.03 -7.11 -2.05
C SER A 18 0.10 -5.62 -1.80
N THR A 19 -0.94 -4.89 -2.18
CA THR A 19 -0.95 -3.43 -2.07
C THR A 19 -2.18 -2.94 -1.35
N MET A 20 -2.01 -1.86 -0.59
CA MET A 20 -3.11 -1.09 -0.02
C MET A 20 -2.94 0.34 -0.49
N GLU A 21 -3.81 0.78 -1.38
CA GLU A 21 -3.77 2.10 -2.01
C GLU A 21 -4.89 2.98 -1.50
N SER A 22 -4.68 4.29 -1.55
CA SER A 22 -5.71 5.27 -1.25
C SER A 22 -5.76 6.31 -2.36
N CYS A 23 -4.93 7.34 -2.30
CA CYS A 23 -4.97 8.44 -3.28
C CYS A 23 -4.74 8.00 -4.73
N THR A 24 -4.06 6.92 -4.95
CA THR A 24 -3.78 6.38 -6.29
C THR A 24 -4.95 5.61 -6.89
N GLY A 25 -5.94 5.24 -6.07
CA GLY A 25 -7.19 4.65 -6.54
C GLY A 25 -7.05 3.31 -7.27
N GLY A 26 -5.97 2.58 -7.04
CA GLY A 26 -5.71 1.31 -7.71
C GLY A 26 -4.72 1.43 -8.88
N ALA A 27 -4.12 2.60 -9.09
CA ALA A 27 -3.19 2.80 -10.22
C ALA A 27 -1.98 1.88 -10.16
N LEU A 28 -1.43 1.61 -8.95
CA LEU A 28 -0.30 0.70 -8.81
C LEU A 28 -0.71 -0.73 -9.14
N ALA A 29 -1.84 -1.19 -8.61
CA ALA A 29 -2.37 -2.51 -8.92
C ALA A 29 -2.60 -2.66 -10.43
N ASN A 30 -3.18 -1.64 -11.07
CA ASN A 30 -3.41 -1.64 -12.51
C ASN A 30 -2.09 -1.72 -13.28
N ALA A 31 -1.08 -0.94 -12.90
CA ALA A 31 0.21 -0.97 -13.57
C ALA A 31 0.88 -2.35 -13.44
N ILE A 32 0.77 -3.00 -12.28
CA ILE A 32 1.31 -4.35 -12.09
C ILE A 32 0.56 -5.36 -12.95
N THR A 33 -0.77 -5.32 -12.95
CA THR A 33 -1.59 -6.29 -13.69
C THR A 33 -1.47 -6.15 -15.20
N ASP A 34 -1.00 -5.01 -15.71
CA ASP A 34 -0.72 -4.84 -17.13
C ASP A 34 0.50 -5.65 -17.60
N ILE A 35 1.31 -6.13 -16.68
CA ILE A 35 2.53 -6.87 -17.00
C ILE A 35 2.21 -8.35 -17.13
N PRO A 36 2.63 -9.02 -18.24
CA PRO A 36 2.43 -10.45 -18.38
C PRO A 36 3.00 -11.23 -17.19
N ARG A 37 2.27 -12.24 -16.73
CA ARG A 37 2.61 -13.10 -15.59
C ARG A 37 2.53 -12.42 -14.23
N ALA A 38 1.99 -11.20 -14.15
CA ALA A 38 1.85 -10.51 -12.87
C ALA A 38 0.96 -11.30 -11.88
N SER A 39 0.03 -12.12 -12.36
CA SER A 39 -0.81 -12.95 -11.50
C SER A 39 -0.02 -13.94 -10.64
N GLU A 40 1.22 -14.24 -11.00
CA GLU A 40 2.09 -15.11 -10.21
C GLU A 40 2.64 -14.41 -8.99
N ILE A 41 2.70 -13.07 -8.98
CA ILE A 41 3.32 -12.32 -7.90
C ILE A 41 2.34 -11.40 -7.16
N LEU A 42 1.33 -10.87 -7.82
CA LEU A 42 0.34 -9.98 -7.16
C LEU A 42 -0.76 -10.82 -6.53
N LYS A 43 -0.81 -10.83 -5.21
CA LYS A 43 -1.76 -11.66 -4.47
C LYS A 43 -3.08 -10.97 -4.23
N PHE A 44 -3.04 -9.69 -3.86
CA PHE A 44 -4.25 -8.94 -3.52
C PHE A 44 -3.93 -7.45 -3.47
N SER A 45 -4.91 -6.64 -3.87
CA SER A 45 -4.81 -5.18 -3.76
C SER A 45 -6.13 -4.64 -3.24
N ALA A 46 -6.04 -3.73 -2.28
CA ALA A 46 -7.20 -3.06 -1.71
C ALA A 46 -7.08 -1.56 -1.96
N VAL A 47 -8.20 -0.93 -2.29
CA VAL A 47 -8.30 0.52 -2.35
C VAL A 47 -9.08 0.96 -1.12
N THR A 48 -8.37 1.47 -0.11
CA THR A 48 -8.95 1.91 1.15
C THR A 48 -9.04 3.43 1.16
N TYR A 49 -10.00 3.96 0.41
CA TYR A 49 -10.11 5.40 0.15
C TYR A 49 -10.67 6.18 1.34
N SER A 50 -11.25 5.51 2.34
CA SER A 50 -11.81 6.14 3.53
C SER A 50 -11.03 5.75 4.78
N ASN A 51 -11.14 6.58 5.82
CA ASN A 51 -10.56 6.25 7.13
C ASN A 51 -11.18 4.96 7.68
N GLU A 52 -12.50 4.82 7.53
CA GLU A 52 -13.24 3.64 7.98
C GLU A 52 -12.64 2.34 7.42
N PHE A 53 -12.40 2.30 6.11
CA PHE A 53 -11.91 1.07 5.48
C PHE A 53 -10.42 0.85 5.69
N LYS A 54 -9.64 1.91 5.92
CA LYS A 54 -8.26 1.73 6.41
C LYS A 54 -8.26 1.00 7.75
N ILE A 55 -9.13 1.41 8.65
CA ILE A 55 -9.26 0.80 9.98
C ILE A 55 -9.75 -0.64 9.87
N LYS A 56 -10.77 -0.90 9.05
CA LYS A 56 -11.29 -2.25 8.84
C LYS A 56 -10.26 -3.20 8.25
N MET A 57 -9.33 -2.68 7.45
CA MET A 57 -8.24 -3.47 6.90
C MET A 57 -7.04 -3.59 7.85
N GLY A 58 -7.15 -3.06 9.05
CA GLY A 58 -6.17 -3.29 10.11
C GLY A 58 -5.33 -2.11 10.53
N VAL A 59 -5.42 -0.97 9.85
CA VAL A 59 -4.67 0.22 10.27
C VAL A 59 -5.20 0.68 11.64
N PRO A 60 -4.34 0.78 12.66
CA PRO A 60 -4.80 1.18 13.99
C PRO A 60 -5.41 2.59 13.97
N LYS A 61 -6.59 2.73 14.59
CA LYS A 61 -7.27 4.02 14.65
C LYS A 61 -6.42 5.09 15.33
N ASP A 62 -5.66 4.72 16.36
CA ASP A 62 -4.81 5.66 17.09
C ASP A 62 -3.68 6.22 16.22
N ILE A 63 -3.18 5.47 15.24
CA ILE A 63 -2.20 5.97 14.28
C ILE A 63 -2.82 7.06 13.41
N ILE A 64 -4.03 6.83 12.92
CA ILE A 64 -4.76 7.82 12.13
C ILE A 64 -5.08 9.06 12.99
N ASP A 65 -5.52 8.86 14.21
CA ASP A 65 -5.89 9.97 15.11
C ASP A 65 -4.67 10.80 15.50
N THR A 66 -3.51 10.17 15.69
CA THR A 66 -2.30 10.86 16.13
C THR A 66 -1.55 11.52 14.98
N TYR A 67 -1.40 10.82 13.86
CA TYR A 67 -0.53 11.24 12.75
C TYR A 67 -1.26 11.67 11.49
N SER A 68 -2.59 11.49 11.43
CA SER A 68 -3.41 11.69 10.23
C SER A 68 -3.26 10.53 9.25
N VAL A 69 -4.24 10.40 8.35
CA VAL A 69 -4.14 9.47 7.21
C VAL A 69 -3.06 9.92 6.22
N TYR A 70 -2.69 11.20 6.23
CA TYR A 70 -1.66 11.75 5.36
C TYR A 70 -0.34 11.81 6.11
N SER A 71 0.24 10.64 6.34
CA SER A 71 1.47 10.51 7.11
C SER A 71 2.24 9.26 6.69
N ILE A 72 3.55 9.29 6.94
CA ILE A 72 4.38 8.09 6.72
C ILE A 72 3.97 6.97 7.68
N GLU A 73 3.56 7.32 8.91
CA GLU A 73 3.12 6.35 9.90
C GLU A 73 1.92 5.54 9.40
N THR A 74 0.95 6.21 8.78
CA THR A 74 -0.20 5.52 8.18
C THR A 74 0.21 4.66 7.00
N ALA A 75 1.10 5.16 6.12
CA ALA A 75 1.60 4.36 5.00
C ALA A 75 2.32 3.10 5.47
N ILE A 76 3.13 3.20 6.55
CA ILE A 76 3.82 2.05 7.14
C ILE A 76 2.81 1.01 7.62
N GLU A 77 1.78 1.43 8.35
CA GLU A 77 0.76 0.51 8.83
C GLU A 77 -0.04 -0.12 7.69
N MET A 78 -0.33 0.64 6.64
CA MET A 78 -1.01 0.10 5.46
C MET A 78 -0.18 -1.02 4.80
N SER A 79 1.11 -0.79 4.60
CA SER A 79 1.99 -1.78 3.99
C SER A 79 2.13 -3.04 4.84
N LYS A 80 2.28 -2.86 6.15
CA LYS A 80 2.39 -3.98 7.10
C LYS A 80 1.10 -4.80 7.14
N LYS A 81 -0.04 -4.13 7.25
CA LYS A 81 -1.33 -4.82 7.41
C LYS A 81 -1.74 -5.59 6.16
N ILE A 82 -1.47 -5.04 4.96
CA ILE A 82 -1.82 -5.77 3.75
C ILE A 82 -0.91 -6.99 3.54
N SER A 83 0.36 -6.88 3.91
CA SER A 83 1.27 -8.02 3.88
C SER A 83 0.81 -9.12 4.84
N GLU A 84 0.48 -8.76 6.07
CA GLU A 84 0.02 -9.71 7.08
C GLU A 84 -1.31 -10.36 6.71
N PHE A 85 -2.25 -9.55 6.21
CA PHE A 85 -3.58 -10.04 5.83
C PHE A 85 -3.53 -11.10 4.73
N THR A 86 -2.65 -10.91 3.77
CA THR A 86 -2.53 -11.78 2.60
C THR A 86 -1.43 -12.81 2.72
N ASN A 87 -0.57 -12.69 3.73
CA ASN A 87 0.66 -13.46 3.86
C ASN A 87 1.56 -13.31 2.63
N SER A 88 1.61 -12.10 2.07
CA SER A 88 2.51 -11.76 0.99
C SER A 88 3.89 -11.45 1.54
N ASN A 89 4.93 -11.77 0.77
CA ASN A 89 6.31 -11.45 1.17
C ASN A 89 6.51 -9.95 1.32
N TYR A 90 5.87 -9.15 0.46
CA TYR A 90 5.94 -7.69 0.50
C TYR A 90 4.55 -7.08 0.53
N GLY A 91 4.40 -6.01 1.28
CA GLY A 91 3.21 -5.17 1.26
C GLY A 91 3.59 -3.75 0.85
N ILE A 92 2.76 -3.11 0.04
CA ILE A 92 2.96 -1.71 -0.34
C ILE A 92 1.76 -0.90 0.13
N GLY A 93 2.02 0.16 0.89
CA GLY A 93 0.99 1.08 1.35
C GLY A 93 1.21 2.46 0.74
N ILE A 94 0.15 3.06 0.22
CA ILE A 94 0.21 4.39 -0.40
C ILE A 94 -0.96 5.23 0.10
N THR A 95 -0.64 6.40 0.66
CA THR A 95 -1.63 7.38 1.10
C THR A 95 -1.12 8.79 0.80
N GLY A 96 -2.02 9.74 0.69
CA GLY A 96 -1.64 11.12 0.41
C GLY A 96 -2.72 11.89 -0.31
N LYS A 97 -2.34 13.06 -0.81
CA LYS A 97 -3.23 13.92 -1.59
C LYS A 97 -2.61 14.18 -2.96
N LEU A 98 -3.39 13.89 -3.99
CA LEU A 98 -2.99 14.16 -5.37
C LEU A 98 -3.72 15.43 -5.86
N ASN A 99 -3.30 16.58 -5.31
CA ASN A 99 -3.84 17.90 -5.65
C ASN A 99 -5.38 17.98 -5.49
N ARG A 100 -5.89 17.42 -4.37
CA ARG A 100 -7.32 17.42 -4.05
C ARG A 100 -7.54 17.85 -2.62
N VAL A 101 -8.66 18.54 -2.38
CA VAL A 101 -9.09 18.88 -1.02
C VAL A 101 -9.91 17.74 -0.47
N ASP A 102 -9.57 17.30 0.75
CA ASP A 102 -10.35 16.29 1.46
C ASP A 102 -11.06 16.96 2.63
N PRO A 103 -12.40 17.13 2.56
CA PRO A 103 -13.14 17.81 3.62
C PRO A 103 -13.17 17.04 4.93
N HIS A 104 -12.88 15.74 4.93
CA HIS A 104 -12.87 14.89 6.13
C HIS A 104 -11.49 14.83 6.80
N ASN A 105 -10.42 15.22 6.09
CA ASN A 105 -9.05 15.19 6.59
C ASN A 105 -8.33 16.46 6.12
N LEU A 106 -8.40 17.51 6.92
CA LEU A 106 -7.90 18.83 6.52
C LEU A 106 -6.40 18.98 6.67
N SER A 107 -5.75 18.12 7.43
CA SER A 107 -4.31 18.18 7.65
C SER A 107 -3.55 17.64 6.43
N GLY A 108 -2.27 18.02 6.35
CA GLY A 108 -1.38 17.53 5.30
C GLY A 108 -1.35 18.43 4.06
N ASP A 109 -0.29 18.26 3.29
CA ASP A 109 -0.05 18.99 2.04
C ASP A 109 -0.87 18.37 0.91
N ASN A 110 -1.43 19.21 0.02
CA ASN A 110 -2.26 18.75 -1.09
C ASN A 110 -1.48 17.99 -2.19
N ASN A 111 -0.14 18.02 -2.15
CA ASN A 111 0.70 17.41 -3.18
C ASN A 111 1.69 16.38 -2.65
N THR A 112 1.51 15.92 -1.41
CA THR A 112 2.42 14.95 -0.82
C THR A 112 1.80 13.56 -0.80
N VAL A 113 2.55 12.59 -1.31
CA VAL A 113 2.18 11.19 -1.27
C VAL A 113 3.21 10.44 -0.44
N TYR A 114 2.72 9.61 0.46
CA TYR A 114 3.54 8.77 1.32
C TYR A 114 3.39 7.32 0.88
N PHE A 115 4.50 6.62 0.78
CA PHE A 115 4.43 5.19 0.51
C PHE A 115 5.41 4.44 1.40
N SER A 116 5.13 3.16 1.60
CA SER A 116 5.96 2.27 2.40
C SER A 116 5.96 0.89 1.78
N ILE A 117 7.10 0.22 1.86
CA ILE A 117 7.23 -1.19 1.46
C ILE A 117 7.60 -1.97 2.72
N TYR A 118 6.78 -2.98 3.03
CA TYR A 118 6.98 -3.84 4.17
C TYR A 118 7.49 -5.21 3.72
N ASN A 119 8.50 -5.71 4.38
CA ASN A 119 9.04 -7.05 4.10
C ASN A 119 8.69 -7.98 5.26
N LEU A 120 7.75 -8.89 5.03
CA LEU A 120 7.23 -9.79 6.05
C LEU A 120 8.31 -10.68 6.67
N SER A 121 9.32 -11.07 5.90
CA SER A 121 10.38 -11.96 6.37
C SER A 121 11.24 -11.35 7.49
N LEU A 122 11.27 -10.01 7.59
CA LEU A 122 12.06 -9.33 8.62
C LEU A 122 11.51 -9.53 10.04
N ILE A 123 10.22 -9.90 10.16
CA ILE A 123 9.60 -10.15 11.48
C ILE A 123 10.11 -11.44 12.12
N HIS A 124 10.59 -12.38 11.32
CA HIS A 124 10.94 -13.71 11.77
C HIS A 124 12.43 -13.88 12.10
N ILE A 125 13.15 -12.80 12.16
CA ILE A 125 14.58 -12.80 12.50
C ILE A 125 14.79 -12.87 14.01
#